data_88cc1aaaf9275cfd71d41b028b25d890
#
_entry.id   88cc1aaaf9275cfd71d41b028b25d890
#
_cell.length_a   1.000
_cell.length_b   1.000
_cell.length_c   1.000
_cell.angle_alpha   90.00
_cell.angle_beta   90.00
_cell.angle_gamma   90.00
#
_symmetry.space_group_name_H-M   'P 1'
#
loop_
_entity.id
_entity.type
_entity.pdbx_description
1 polymer ?
#
loop_
_entity_poly.entity_id
_entity_poly.type
_entity_poly.pdbx_seq_one_letter_code
_entity_poly.pdbx_strand_id
1 'polypeptide(L)'
;VLVADGRIAAISAKLKAPASARQVDGRGRYLLPGFIDSNVHATVYGNPARRDTSSRYADRNEELALEFAQRQLRAGVTTMRDSYGVLPPLLAVRDRIASGQAIGARMLVAGNILGWGGPFSLTYSLTGDRDLTLFQEQWNDLLAQGMGEELMDMTPEQLRAAVSAYLDRGVDFLKYGGTSHFMMPSLIGFLPRQQAVIVAEAHKRGKMAETHATSSEGLRLAVEAGIDLIQHPEILSRDYPDDLIALILSKGTLCAMRSNMVTGAVRQKQIARRAKAVADIAQMPPALTSTELRRRAAMRGDDAEIERRNAERLVAAGCPVTIATDNYLGDAPEFRRSPKSPEQEPGEGSLLAIEGLVELGMTPMQAIVAATRNGARAAGRLQDLGTVEPGKIADLLLLDADPLADIHNIRRLGRLLVAGQEVDLQALPQTHLFVVDQPMP
;
A
#
# COMPACT_ATOMS: atom_id res chain seq x y z
N VAL A 1 23.03 -16.92 13.29
CA VAL A 1 22.17 -17.36 12.18
C VAL A 1 23.06 -17.87 11.06
N LEU A 2 22.77 -19.04 10.53
CA LEU A 2 23.41 -19.61 9.34
C LEU A 2 22.45 -19.49 8.16
N VAL A 3 22.95 -18.97 7.05
CA VAL A 3 22.21 -18.86 5.79
C VAL A 3 22.88 -19.78 4.75
N ALA A 4 22.08 -20.56 4.05
CA ALA A 4 22.51 -21.42 2.95
C ALA A 4 21.38 -21.43 1.87
N ASP A 5 21.78 -21.43 0.60
CA ASP A 5 20.86 -21.50 -0.54
C ASP A 5 19.70 -20.47 -0.47
N GLY A 6 20.04 -19.27 -0.02
CA GLY A 6 19.08 -18.16 0.09
C GLY A 6 18.12 -18.26 1.27
N ARG A 7 18.26 -19.29 2.14
CA ARG A 7 17.37 -19.53 3.27
C ARG A 7 18.11 -19.56 4.60
N ILE A 8 17.38 -19.31 5.68
CA ILE A 8 17.87 -19.48 7.04
C ILE A 8 17.97 -20.98 7.32
N ALA A 9 19.19 -21.49 7.39
CA ALA A 9 19.45 -22.91 7.62
C ALA A 9 19.38 -23.28 9.10
N ALA A 10 19.89 -22.42 9.99
CA ALA A 10 19.89 -22.67 11.42
C ALA A 10 20.04 -21.37 12.24
N ILE A 11 19.52 -21.43 13.47
CA ILE A 11 19.65 -20.36 14.47
C ILE A 11 20.08 -20.99 15.79
N SER A 12 21.23 -20.57 16.32
CA SER A 12 21.69 -21.00 17.63
C SER A 12 22.80 -20.07 18.15
N ALA A 13 22.88 -19.86 19.45
CA ALA A 13 23.98 -19.17 20.08
C ALA A 13 25.32 -19.98 20.01
N LYS A 14 25.26 -21.28 19.74
CA LYS A 14 26.40 -22.19 19.67
C LYS A 14 26.70 -22.70 18.25
N LEU A 15 26.21 -21.99 17.22
CA LEU A 15 26.45 -22.38 15.83
C LEU A 15 27.94 -22.35 15.52
N LYS A 16 28.46 -23.47 14.99
CA LYS A 16 29.74 -23.50 14.34
C LYS A 16 29.57 -23.25 12.87
N ALA A 17 30.10 -22.14 12.37
CA ALA A 17 30.08 -21.84 10.96
C ALA A 17 30.94 -22.85 10.19
N PRO A 18 30.50 -23.34 9.00
CA PRO A 18 31.38 -24.06 8.07
C PRO A 18 32.64 -23.22 7.74
N ALA A 19 33.77 -23.85 7.49
CA ALA A 19 35.03 -23.14 7.19
C ALA A 19 34.89 -22.27 5.89
N SER A 20 34.00 -22.63 4.98
CA SER A 20 33.71 -21.88 3.75
C SER A 20 32.73 -20.75 3.94
N ALA A 21 32.09 -20.61 5.12
CA ALA A 21 31.08 -19.59 5.32
C ALA A 21 31.68 -18.20 5.48
N ARG A 22 31.19 -17.23 4.74
CA ARG A 22 31.48 -15.82 5.02
C ARG A 22 30.85 -15.44 6.35
N GLN A 23 31.63 -14.90 7.26
CA GLN A 23 31.17 -14.45 8.56
C GLN A 23 30.84 -12.95 8.52
N VAL A 24 29.71 -12.58 9.10
CA VAL A 24 29.30 -11.20 9.32
C VAL A 24 29.27 -10.92 10.82
N ASP A 25 30.06 -9.93 11.28
CA ASP A 25 30.06 -9.52 12.69
C ASP A 25 28.72 -8.78 13.00
N GLY A 26 27.93 -9.40 13.85
CA GLY A 26 26.66 -8.85 14.33
C GLY A 26 26.68 -8.40 15.78
N ARG A 27 27.87 -8.33 16.43
CA ARG A 27 27.94 -7.91 17.83
C ARG A 27 27.51 -6.48 18.02
N GLY A 28 26.60 -6.25 18.99
CA GLY A 28 26.02 -4.95 19.25
C GLY A 28 25.00 -4.49 18.19
N ARG A 29 24.54 -5.40 17.32
CA ARG A 29 23.56 -5.16 16.26
C ARG A 29 22.31 -5.98 16.44
N TYR A 30 21.25 -5.59 15.74
CA TYR A 30 19.91 -6.15 15.89
C TYR A 30 19.45 -6.71 14.56
N LEU A 31 19.08 -8.01 14.55
CA LEU A 31 18.68 -8.73 13.35
C LEU A 31 17.16 -8.80 13.27
N LEU A 32 16.59 -8.31 12.18
CA LEU A 32 15.16 -8.34 11.88
C LEU A 32 14.91 -9.03 10.53
N PRO A 33 13.68 -9.54 10.30
CA PRO A 33 13.21 -9.85 8.95
C PRO A 33 13.11 -8.58 8.12
N GLY A 34 13.16 -8.69 6.79
CA GLY A 34 12.86 -7.59 5.90
C GLY A 34 11.44 -7.06 6.10
N PHE A 35 11.26 -5.74 5.99
CA PHE A 35 9.95 -5.11 6.07
C PHE A 35 9.11 -5.42 4.84
N ILE A 36 7.79 -5.37 4.99
CA ILE A 36 6.80 -5.66 3.94
C ILE A 36 5.77 -4.55 3.93
N ASP A 37 5.65 -3.86 2.79
CA ASP A 37 4.61 -2.85 2.55
C ASP A 37 3.45 -3.50 1.81
N SER A 38 2.27 -3.46 2.40
CA SER A 38 1.11 -4.21 1.93
C SER A 38 0.21 -3.44 0.95
N ASN A 39 0.54 -2.18 0.64
CA ASN A 39 -0.19 -1.39 -0.36
C ASN A 39 0.68 -0.27 -0.93
N VAL A 40 1.05 -0.42 -2.19
CA VAL A 40 1.76 0.60 -2.97
C VAL A 40 1.22 0.64 -4.41
N HIS A 41 1.59 1.69 -5.17
CA HIS A 41 1.15 1.96 -6.55
C HIS A 41 2.34 2.43 -7.40
N ALA A 42 3.16 1.49 -7.87
CA ALA A 42 4.45 1.79 -8.51
C ALA A 42 4.34 2.38 -9.93
N THR A 43 3.17 2.33 -10.56
CA THR A 43 2.91 2.90 -11.89
C THR A 43 1.78 3.92 -11.91
N VAL A 44 1.30 4.37 -10.75
CA VAL A 44 0.19 5.32 -10.64
C VAL A 44 0.68 6.69 -10.15
N TYR A 45 0.14 7.74 -10.75
CA TYR A 45 0.37 9.14 -10.36
C TYR A 45 -0.85 9.69 -9.62
N GLY A 46 -0.62 10.34 -8.48
CA GLY A 46 -1.68 10.70 -7.56
C GLY A 46 -2.43 11.99 -7.83
N ASN A 47 -1.94 12.87 -8.72
CA ASN A 47 -2.60 14.18 -8.93
C ASN A 47 -3.66 14.12 -10.04
N PRO A 48 -4.97 14.20 -9.68
CA PRO A 48 -6.05 14.16 -10.65
C PRO A 48 -6.02 15.30 -11.68
N ALA A 49 -5.55 16.49 -11.29
CA ALA A 49 -5.51 17.66 -12.17
C ALA A 49 -4.46 17.56 -13.28
N ARG A 50 -3.56 16.56 -13.20
CA ARG A 50 -2.45 16.37 -14.14
C ARG A 50 -2.38 14.97 -14.72
N ARG A 51 -3.50 14.29 -14.81
CA ARG A 51 -3.59 12.91 -15.32
C ARG A 51 -3.11 12.79 -16.75
N ASP A 52 -3.31 13.83 -17.57
CA ASP A 52 -2.83 13.86 -18.95
C ASP A 52 -1.29 13.77 -19.05
N THR A 53 -0.58 14.21 -18.00
CA THR A 53 0.88 14.14 -17.96
C THR A 53 1.41 12.78 -17.53
N SER A 54 0.64 12.02 -16.78
CA SER A 54 1.02 10.66 -16.33
C SER A 54 1.21 9.71 -17.50
N SER A 55 0.43 9.90 -18.56
CA SER A 55 0.49 9.08 -19.76
C SER A 55 1.77 9.23 -20.56
N ARG A 56 2.50 10.35 -20.41
CA ARG A 56 3.79 10.56 -21.09
C ARG A 56 4.84 9.53 -20.71
N TYR A 57 4.66 8.86 -19.59
CA TYR A 57 5.57 7.83 -19.08
C TYR A 57 5.01 6.42 -19.20
N ALA A 58 3.91 6.24 -19.95
CA ALA A 58 3.29 4.93 -20.10
C ALA A 58 4.25 3.89 -20.71
N ASP A 59 5.11 4.31 -21.61
CA ASP A 59 6.18 3.52 -22.23
C ASP A 59 7.38 3.26 -21.30
N ARG A 60 7.46 3.97 -20.16
CA ARG A 60 8.54 3.88 -19.17
C ARG A 60 8.10 3.31 -17.83
N ASN A 61 6.92 2.73 -17.77
CA ASN A 61 6.36 2.18 -16.52
C ASN A 61 7.24 1.07 -15.90
N GLU A 62 7.98 0.30 -16.70
CA GLU A 62 8.93 -0.69 -16.15
C GLU A 62 10.09 -0.02 -15.41
N GLU A 63 10.65 1.06 -15.96
CA GLU A 63 11.73 1.81 -15.30
C GLU A 63 11.26 2.41 -13.97
N LEU A 64 10.05 2.99 -13.98
CA LEU A 64 9.44 3.60 -12.80
C LEU A 64 9.11 2.56 -11.71
N ALA A 65 8.55 1.41 -12.11
CA ALA A 65 8.24 0.33 -11.19
C ALA A 65 9.52 -0.28 -10.58
N LEU A 66 10.58 -0.40 -11.38
CA LEU A 66 11.87 -0.89 -10.88
C LEU A 66 12.50 0.12 -9.90
N GLU A 67 12.53 1.41 -10.24
CA GLU A 67 13.00 2.46 -9.32
C GLU A 67 12.23 2.42 -8.00
N PHE A 68 10.90 2.33 -8.07
CA PHE A 68 10.05 2.24 -6.89
C PHE A 68 10.46 1.04 -6.00
N ALA A 69 10.62 -0.15 -6.59
CA ALA A 69 11.03 -1.36 -5.87
C ALA A 69 12.45 -1.24 -5.28
N GLN A 70 13.37 -0.56 -5.96
CA GLN A 70 14.73 -0.31 -5.48
C GLN A 70 14.75 0.68 -4.31
N ARG A 71 13.95 1.72 -4.36
CA ARG A 71 13.82 2.71 -3.27
C ARG A 71 13.17 2.10 -2.03
N GLN A 72 12.16 1.25 -2.20
CA GLN A 72 11.60 0.44 -1.13
C GLN A 72 12.70 -0.43 -0.48
N LEU A 73 13.45 -1.14 -1.30
CA LEU A 73 14.51 -2.02 -0.83
C LEU A 73 15.60 -1.28 -0.05
N ARG A 74 15.98 -0.09 -0.50
CA ARG A 74 16.97 0.75 0.18
C ARG A 74 16.57 1.11 1.62
N ALA A 75 15.28 1.22 1.90
CA ALA A 75 14.74 1.46 3.24
C ALA A 75 14.56 0.18 4.08
N GLY A 76 14.95 -0.99 3.57
CA GLY A 76 14.77 -2.27 4.23
C GLY A 76 13.43 -2.95 3.94
N VAL A 77 12.61 -2.41 3.05
CA VAL A 77 11.38 -3.06 2.58
C VAL A 77 11.75 -4.07 1.51
N THR A 78 11.80 -5.35 1.88
CA THR A 78 12.23 -6.43 0.99
C THR A 78 11.10 -7.03 0.16
N THR A 79 9.86 -6.72 0.50
CA THR A 79 8.66 -7.17 -0.22
C THR A 79 7.62 -6.06 -0.23
N MET A 80 6.98 -5.86 -1.38
CA MET A 80 5.89 -4.90 -1.54
C MET A 80 4.71 -5.51 -2.31
N ARG A 81 3.51 -5.02 -2.03
CA ARG A 81 2.29 -5.41 -2.75
C ARG A 81 1.78 -4.22 -3.54
N ASP A 82 1.89 -4.32 -4.86
CA ASP A 82 1.31 -3.34 -5.78
C ASP A 82 -0.15 -3.67 -6.02
N SER A 83 -1.02 -2.88 -5.43
CA SER A 83 -2.45 -3.16 -5.38
C SER A 83 -3.30 -2.32 -6.35
N TYR A 84 -2.68 -1.50 -7.19
CA TYR A 84 -3.30 -0.82 -8.32
C TYR A 84 -2.24 -0.26 -9.27
N GLY A 85 -2.24 -0.72 -10.51
CA GLY A 85 -1.32 -0.22 -11.52
C GLY A 85 -1.47 -0.91 -12.88
N VAL A 86 -0.65 -0.49 -13.83
CA VAL A 86 -0.62 -1.05 -15.18
C VAL A 86 -0.01 -2.45 -15.15
N LEU A 87 -0.81 -3.49 -15.39
CA LEU A 87 -0.44 -4.88 -15.14
C LEU A 87 0.79 -5.38 -15.91
N PRO A 88 0.92 -5.21 -17.25
CA PRO A 88 2.04 -5.80 -17.99
C PRO A 88 3.42 -5.34 -17.51
N PRO A 89 3.72 -4.04 -17.34
CA PRO A 89 5.02 -3.59 -16.84
C PRO A 89 5.29 -4.02 -15.40
N LEU A 90 4.26 -4.08 -14.54
CA LEU A 90 4.40 -4.57 -13.18
C LEU A 90 4.80 -6.04 -13.14
N LEU A 91 4.18 -6.90 -13.98
CA LEU A 91 4.54 -8.31 -14.09
C LEU A 91 5.97 -8.47 -14.64
N ALA A 92 6.35 -7.71 -15.66
CA ALA A 92 7.69 -7.75 -16.23
C ALA A 92 8.77 -7.43 -15.19
N VAL A 93 8.58 -6.37 -14.41
CA VAL A 93 9.52 -5.98 -13.34
C VAL A 93 9.54 -7.00 -12.21
N ARG A 94 8.37 -7.49 -11.77
CA ARG A 94 8.27 -8.58 -10.79
C ARG A 94 9.12 -9.78 -11.21
N ASP A 95 8.96 -10.25 -12.44
CA ASP A 95 9.62 -11.45 -12.94
C ASP A 95 11.14 -11.24 -13.12
N ARG A 96 11.58 -10.04 -13.52
CA ARG A 96 12.99 -9.66 -13.56
C ARG A 96 13.64 -9.66 -12.17
N ILE A 97 12.93 -9.15 -11.15
CA ILE A 97 13.41 -9.20 -9.75
C ILE A 97 13.42 -10.65 -9.26
N ALA A 98 12.35 -11.40 -9.49
CA ALA A 98 12.24 -12.79 -9.05
C ALA A 98 13.30 -13.72 -9.67
N SER A 99 13.71 -13.48 -10.92
CA SER A 99 14.77 -14.22 -11.62
C SER A 99 16.19 -13.72 -11.31
N GLY A 100 16.35 -12.66 -10.53
CA GLY A 100 17.66 -12.04 -10.23
C GLY A 100 18.25 -11.22 -11.38
N GLN A 101 17.49 -10.94 -12.44
CA GLN A 101 17.90 -10.05 -13.53
C GLN A 101 17.87 -8.56 -13.13
N ALA A 102 17.16 -8.24 -12.07
CA ALA A 102 17.15 -6.91 -11.46
C ALA A 102 17.16 -7.01 -9.93
N ILE A 103 17.74 -6.01 -9.27
CA ILE A 103 17.72 -5.88 -7.81
C ILE A 103 16.57 -4.94 -7.44
N GLY A 104 15.71 -5.34 -6.51
CA GLY A 104 14.59 -4.55 -5.99
C GLY A 104 13.84 -5.32 -4.91
N ALA A 105 12.91 -4.67 -4.23
CA ALA A 105 11.97 -5.34 -3.33
C ALA A 105 11.15 -6.37 -4.12
N ARG A 106 10.94 -7.56 -3.55
CA ARG A 106 10.04 -8.57 -4.14
C ARG A 106 8.67 -7.95 -4.36
N MET A 107 8.11 -8.12 -5.54
CA MET A 107 6.80 -7.58 -5.90
C MET A 107 5.73 -8.68 -5.88
N LEU A 108 4.55 -8.33 -5.37
CA LEU A 108 3.30 -9.02 -5.57
C LEU A 108 2.34 -8.04 -6.23
N VAL A 109 1.64 -8.46 -7.27
CA VAL A 109 0.94 -7.57 -8.20
C VAL A 109 -0.54 -7.95 -8.32
N ALA A 110 -1.44 -7.00 -8.13
CA ALA A 110 -2.88 -7.14 -8.37
C ALA A 110 -3.30 -6.61 -9.76
N GLY A 111 -2.59 -5.62 -10.30
CA GLY A 111 -3.03 -4.91 -11.51
C GLY A 111 -4.16 -3.94 -11.22
N ASN A 112 -5.31 -4.08 -11.90
CA ASN A 112 -6.46 -3.21 -11.67
C ASN A 112 -7.18 -3.51 -10.34
N ILE A 113 -7.84 -2.50 -9.80
CA ILE A 113 -8.91 -2.68 -8.80
C ILE A 113 -10.16 -3.09 -9.55
N LEU A 114 -10.60 -4.34 -9.38
CA LEU A 114 -11.77 -4.87 -10.07
C LEU A 114 -12.99 -3.99 -9.83
N GLY A 115 -13.69 -3.65 -10.90
CA GLY A 115 -14.83 -2.75 -10.88
C GLY A 115 -14.48 -1.26 -11.03
N TRP A 116 -13.21 -0.88 -11.04
CA TRP A 116 -12.82 0.51 -11.31
C TRP A 116 -12.38 0.68 -12.77
N GLY A 117 -13.03 1.61 -13.46
CA GLY A 117 -12.83 1.83 -14.91
C GLY A 117 -11.59 2.66 -15.27
N GLY A 118 -10.70 2.92 -14.31
CA GLY A 118 -9.50 3.75 -14.54
C GLY A 118 -9.66 5.21 -14.06
N PRO A 119 -8.62 6.04 -14.22
CA PRO A 119 -8.52 7.35 -13.57
C PRO A 119 -9.57 8.39 -13.97
N PHE A 120 -10.15 8.26 -15.16
CA PHE A 120 -11.17 9.18 -15.68
C PHE A 120 -12.58 8.58 -15.62
N SER A 121 -12.76 7.39 -15.04
CA SER A 121 -14.03 6.72 -14.89
C SER A 121 -14.87 7.29 -13.75
N LEU A 122 -16.17 6.98 -13.77
CA LEU A 122 -17.11 7.39 -12.72
C LEU A 122 -16.79 6.74 -11.36
N THR A 123 -16.29 5.52 -11.36
CA THR A 123 -15.95 4.78 -10.15
C THR A 123 -14.72 5.33 -9.45
N TYR A 124 -13.80 5.94 -10.20
CA TYR A 124 -12.60 6.57 -9.64
C TYR A 124 -12.80 8.06 -9.35
N SER A 125 -13.48 8.79 -10.25
CA SER A 125 -13.68 10.24 -10.13
C SER A 125 -15.07 10.63 -10.59
N LEU A 126 -15.90 11.14 -9.68
CA LEU A 126 -17.25 11.63 -9.99
C LEU A 126 -17.29 12.86 -10.88
N THR A 127 -16.15 13.49 -11.11
CA THR A 127 -15.99 14.55 -12.11
C THR A 127 -15.70 13.97 -13.49
N GLY A 128 -16.00 12.68 -13.71
CA GLY A 128 -15.86 12.06 -15.02
C GLY A 128 -16.62 12.93 -16.03
N ASP A 129 -15.86 13.62 -16.91
CA ASP A 129 -16.45 14.33 -18.02
C ASP A 129 -17.24 13.31 -18.83
N ARG A 130 -18.46 13.67 -19.20
CA ARG A 130 -19.29 12.81 -20.06
C ARG A 130 -18.66 12.67 -21.45
N ASP A 131 -17.78 13.61 -21.80
CA ASP A 131 -17.07 13.67 -23.07
C ASP A 131 -15.57 13.43 -22.82
N LEU A 132 -15.20 12.19 -22.58
CA LEU A 132 -13.78 11.80 -22.51
C LEU A 132 -13.15 11.95 -23.90
N THR A 133 -11.92 12.45 -23.92
CA THR A 133 -11.10 12.38 -25.15
C THR A 133 -10.72 10.92 -25.40
N LEU A 134 -10.50 10.56 -26.66
CA LEU A 134 -10.02 9.22 -27.03
C LEU A 134 -8.79 8.79 -26.22
N PHE A 135 -7.92 9.73 -25.91
CA PHE A 135 -6.76 9.52 -25.07
C PHE A 135 -7.11 9.11 -23.62
N GLN A 136 -8.08 9.80 -23.01
CA GLN A 136 -8.55 9.48 -21.65
C GLN A 136 -9.24 8.12 -21.60
N GLU A 137 -10.01 7.78 -22.62
CA GLU A 137 -10.60 6.43 -22.77
C GLU A 137 -9.52 5.35 -22.87
N GLN A 138 -8.55 5.53 -23.75
CA GLN A 138 -7.42 4.59 -23.90
C GLN A 138 -6.62 4.43 -22.61
N TRP A 139 -6.47 5.50 -21.83
CA TRP A 139 -5.79 5.46 -20.55
C TRP A 139 -6.60 4.70 -19.48
N ASN A 140 -7.92 4.89 -19.47
CA ASN A 140 -8.82 4.07 -18.65
C ASN A 140 -8.69 2.59 -19.01
N ASP A 141 -8.74 2.26 -20.30
CA ASP A 141 -8.63 0.88 -20.79
C ASP A 141 -7.29 0.24 -20.42
N LEU A 142 -6.19 1.01 -20.51
CA LEU A 142 -4.85 0.54 -20.14
C LEU A 142 -4.76 0.12 -18.66
N LEU A 143 -5.47 0.82 -17.78
CA LEU A 143 -5.53 0.47 -16.35
C LEU A 143 -6.60 -0.58 -16.06
N ALA A 144 -7.81 -0.40 -16.59
CA ALA A 144 -8.94 -1.30 -16.32
C ALA A 144 -8.74 -2.70 -16.94
N GLN A 145 -8.18 -2.80 -18.14
CA GLN A 145 -7.82 -4.05 -18.81
C GLN A 145 -8.97 -5.08 -18.90
N GLY A 146 -10.20 -4.61 -19.13
CA GLY A 146 -11.40 -5.43 -19.15
C GLY A 146 -11.85 -5.92 -17.77
N MET A 147 -11.42 -5.23 -16.72
CA MET A 147 -11.80 -5.50 -15.32
C MET A 147 -12.39 -4.25 -14.65
N GLY A 148 -13.02 -3.38 -15.43
CA GLY A 148 -13.59 -2.12 -15.01
C GLY A 148 -15.05 -2.22 -14.57
N GLU A 149 -15.78 -1.14 -14.84
CA GLU A 149 -17.17 -0.94 -14.41
C GLU A 149 -18.15 -1.96 -14.99
N GLU A 150 -17.83 -2.54 -16.15
CA GLU A 150 -18.58 -3.59 -16.82
C GLU A 150 -18.78 -4.84 -15.95
N LEU A 151 -17.88 -5.11 -15.00
CA LEU A 151 -18.01 -6.23 -14.08
C LEU A 151 -19.23 -6.11 -13.15
N MET A 152 -19.67 -4.89 -12.86
CA MET A 152 -20.76 -4.63 -11.92
C MET A 152 -22.13 -5.07 -12.47
N ASP A 153 -22.28 -5.08 -13.81
CA ASP A 153 -23.51 -5.52 -14.49
C ASP A 153 -23.51 -7.02 -14.84
N MET A 154 -22.44 -7.74 -14.53
CA MET A 154 -22.34 -9.17 -14.83
C MET A 154 -23.17 -10.04 -13.87
N THR A 155 -23.74 -11.11 -14.42
CA THR A 155 -24.26 -12.19 -13.56
C THR A 155 -23.13 -12.83 -12.78
N PRO A 156 -23.40 -13.55 -11.66
CA PRO A 156 -22.36 -14.26 -10.92
C PRO A 156 -21.54 -15.23 -11.78
N GLU A 157 -22.14 -15.88 -12.77
CA GLU A 157 -21.47 -16.83 -13.69
C GLU A 157 -20.54 -16.10 -14.64
N GLN A 158 -20.96 -14.98 -15.23
CA GLN A 158 -20.14 -14.13 -16.08
C GLN A 158 -18.96 -13.52 -15.30
N LEU A 159 -19.25 -12.99 -14.10
CA LEU A 159 -18.22 -12.44 -13.22
C LEU A 159 -17.18 -13.49 -12.81
N ARG A 160 -17.62 -14.71 -12.49
CA ARG A 160 -16.72 -15.83 -12.20
C ARG A 160 -15.77 -16.11 -13.38
N ALA A 161 -16.29 -16.15 -14.59
CA ALA A 161 -15.50 -16.39 -15.78
C ALA A 161 -14.49 -15.26 -16.01
N ALA A 162 -14.91 -14.00 -15.88
CA ALA A 162 -14.03 -12.82 -16.02
C ALA A 162 -12.91 -12.79 -14.97
N VAL A 163 -13.26 -12.99 -13.70
CA VAL A 163 -12.27 -13.03 -12.60
C VAL A 163 -11.32 -14.20 -12.75
N SER A 164 -11.81 -15.38 -13.15
CA SER A 164 -10.97 -16.54 -13.42
C SER A 164 -9.96 -16.26 -14.54
N ALA A 165 -10.40 -15.69 -15.66
CA ALA A 165 -9.53 -15.28 -16.76
C ALA A 165 -8.50 -14.23 -16.37
N TYR A 166 -8.89 -13.29 -15.48
CA TYR A 166 -7.95 -12.29 -14.95
C TYR A 166 -6.86 -12.92 -14.08
N LEU A 167 -7.23 -13.85 -13.21
CA LEU A 167 -6.28 -14.61 -12.40
C LEU A 167 -5.28 -15.39 -13.25
N ASP A 168 -5.70 -15.87 -14.44
CA ASP A 168 -4.83 -16.55 -15.40
C ASP A 168 -3.78 -15.64 -16.05
N ARG A 169 -3.94 -14.31 -15.98
CA ARG A 169 -2.92 -13.35 -16.41
C ARG A 169 -1.69 -13.30 -15.49
N GLY A 170 -1.73 -14.00 -14.35
CA GLY A 170 -0.59 -14.13 -13.45
C GLY A 170 -0.55 -13.12 -12.30
N VAL A 171 -1.64 -12.44 -11.99
CA VAL A 171 -1.75 -11.59 -10.78
C VAL A 171 -1.54 -12.43 -9.52
N ASP A 172 -0.94 -11.85 -8.49
CA ASP A 172 -0.59 -12.56 -7.25
C ASP A 172 -1.74 -12.56 -6.23
N PHE A 173 -2.62 -11.58 -6.29
CA PHE A 173 -3.80 -11.42 -5.44
C PHE A 173 -4.86 -10.58 -6.16
N LEU A 174 -6.06 -10.51 -5.61
CA LEU A 174 -7.12 -9.65 -6.15
C LEU A 174 -7.42 -8.49 -5.21
N LYS A 175 -7.58 -7.29 -5.80
CA LYS A 175 -8.17 -6.13 -5.15
C LYS A 175 -9.42 -5.73 -5.90
N TYR A 176 -10.52 -5.41 -5.19
CA TYR A 176 -11.74 -4.91 -5.80
C TYR A 176 -12.25 -3.65 -5.11
N GLY A 177 -13.01 -2.85 -5.84
CA GLY A 177 -13.72 -1.69 -5.30
C GLY A 177 -14.99 -2.11 -4.59
N GLY A 178 -14.95 -2.32 -3.27
CA GLY A 178 -16.15 -2.53 -2.47
C GLY A 178 -17.02 -1.27 -2.43
N THR A 179 -16.39 -0.09 -2.53
CA THR A 179 -17.04 1.19 -2.78
C THR A 179 -16.35 1.91 -3.94
N SER A 180 -16.95 2.99 -4.46
CA SER A 180 -16.26 3.94 -5.33
C SER A 180 -15.14 4.65 -4.55
N HIS A 181 -14.23 5.33 -5.28
CA HIS A 181 -13.16 6.12 -4.70
C HIS A 181 -13.70 7.28 -3.84
N PHE A 182 -12.84 8.05 -3.19
CA PHE A 182 -13.12 9.02 -2.11
C PHE A 182 -14.34 9.92 -2.23
N MET A 183 -14.79 10.25 -3.45
CA MET A 183 -15.82 11.28 -3.62
C MET A 183 -17.23 10.81 -3.25
N MET A 184 -17.49 9.48 -3.31
CA MET A 184 -18.80 8.90 -3.00
C MET A 184 -18.67 7.55 -2.30
N PRO A 185 -18.16 7.52 -1.06
CA PRO A 185 -17.93 6.26 -0.34
C PRO A 185 -19.20 5.43 -0.09
N SER A 186 -20.36 6.05 -0.25
CA SER A 186 -21.66 5.36 -0.15
C SER A 186 -22.05 4.56 -1.39
N LEU A 187 -21.38 4.75 -2.53
CA LEU A 187 -21.62 3.94 -3.72
C LEU A 187 -20.93 2.58 -3.58
N ILE A 188 -21.71 1.56 -3.32
CA ILE A 188 -21.24 0.17 -3.25
C ILE A 188 -21.05 -0.35 -4.68
N GLY A 189 -19.84 -0.82 -4.99
CA GLY A 189 -19.48 -1.27 -6.33
C GLY A 189 -20.11 -2.59 -6.72
N PHE A 190 -20.06 -3.57 -5.83
CA PHE A 190 -20.56 -4.92 -6.09
C PHE A 190 -21.65 -5.33 -5.10
N LEU A 191 -22.66 -6.03 -5.58
CA LEU A 191 -23.66 -6.66 -4.73
C LEU A 191 -23.00 -7.75 -3.85
N PRO A 192 -23.59 -8.10 -2.69
CA PRO A 192 -22.99 -9.11 -1.78
C PRO A 192 -22.67 -10.43 -2.48
N ARG A 193 -23.57 -10.93 -3.35
CA ARG A 193 -23.37 -12.17 -4.12
C ARG A 193 -22.19 -12.07 -5.11
N GLN A 194 -21.92 -10.89 -5.65
CA GLN A 194 -20.81 -10.66 -6.57
C GLN A 194 -19.48 -10.59 -5.80
N GLN A 195 -19.45 -9.90 -4.66
CA GLN A 195 -18.27 -9.90 -3.78
C GLN A 195 -17.90 -11.31 -3.34
N ALA A 196 -18.87 -12.13 -2.96
CA ALA A 196 -18.64 -13.54 -2.61
C ALA A 196 -18.04 -14.34 -3.78
N VAL A 197 -18.44 -14.06 -5.03
CA VAL A 197 -17.82 -14.70 -6.22
C VAL A 197 -16.38 -14.30 -6.39
N ILE A 198 -16.05 -13.00 -6.28
CA ILE A 198 -14.68 -12.49 -6.41
C ILE A 198 -13.76 -13.14 -5.38
N VAL A 199 -14.18 -13.13 -4.11
CA VAL A 199 -13.42 -13.73 -3.01
C VAL A 199 -13.24 -15.23 -3.21
N ALA A 200 -14.31 -15.95 -3.56
CA ALA A 200 -14.26 -17.40 -3.76
C ALA A 200 -13.32 -17.80 -4.90
N GLU A 201 -13.28 -17.05 -6.00
CA GLU A 201 -12.37 -17.36 -7.12
C GLU A 201 -10.89 -17.09 -6.77
N ALA A 202 -10.60 -16.04 -5.96
CA ALA A 202 -9.27 -15.83 -5.40
C ALA A 202 -8.85 -17.02 -4.51
N HIS A 203 -9.68 -17.37 -3.54
CA HIS A 203 -9.40 -18.45 -2.57
C HIS A 203 -9.26 -19.82 -3.23
N LYS A 204 -10.06 -20.12 -4.25
CA LYS A 204 -9.95 -21.36 -5.04
C LYS A 204 -8.56 -21.55 -5.65
N ARG A 205 -7.84 -20.47 -5.89
CA ARG A 205 -6.47 -20.47 -6.43
C ARG A 205 -5.41 -20.20 -5.37
N GLY A 206 -5.78 -20.23 -4.08
CA GLY A 206 -4.87 -19.96 -2.96
C GLY A 206 -4.37 -18.51 -2.92
N LYS A 207 -5.11 -17.58 -3.52
CA LYS A 207 -4.75 -16.16 -3.56
C LYS A 207 -5.59 -15.35 -2.58
N MET A 208 -5.00 -14.26 -2.06
CA MET A 208 -5.69 -13.32 -1.17
C MET A 208 -6.66 -12.44 -1.95
N ALA A 209 -7.77 -12.07 -1.32
CA ALA A 209 -8.71 -11.06 -1.79
C ALA A 209 -8.75 -9.88 -0.83
N GLU A 210 -8.68 -8.67 -1.37
CA GLU A 210 -8.71 -7.42 -0.61
C GLU A 210 -9.63 -6.38 -1.23
N THR A 211 -9.99 -5.36 -0.46
CA THR A 211 -10.91 -4.34 -0.94
C THR A 211 -10.49 -2.93 -0.56
N HIS A 212 -10.82 -1.98 -1.44
CA HIS A 212 -11.03 -0.58 -1.10
C HIS A 212 -12.49 -0.41 -0.69
N ALA A 213 -12.77 -0.05 0.56
CA ALA A 213 -14.11 0.25 1.03
C ALA A 213 -14.06 1.32 2.12
N THR A 214 -14.63 2.49 1.84
CA THR A 214 -14.54 3.71 2.66
C THR A 214 -15.87 4.13 3.29
N SER A 215 -16.88 3.25 3.24
CA SER A 215 -18.12 3.37 4.03
C SER A 215 -18.32 2.16 4.94
N SER A 216 -18.97 2.36 6.07
CA SER A 216 -19.17 1.29 7.08
C SER A 216 -19.91 0.09 6.48
N GLU A 217 -20.97 0.32 5.70
CA GLU A 217 -21.73 -0.78 5.08
C GLU A 217 -20.98 -1.43 3.92
N GLY A 218 -20.29 -0.65 3.07
CA GLY A 218 -19.45 -1.22 2.02
C GLY A 218 -18.36 -2.13 2.60
N LEU A 219 -17.75 -1.72 3.71
CA LEU A 219 -16.76 -2.53 4.41
C LEU A 219 -17.37 -3.76 5.09
N ARG A 220 -18.55 -3.63 5.72
CA ARG A 220 -19.28 -4.76 6.30
C ARG A 220 -19.53 -5.86 5.27
N LEU A 221 -20.09 -5.48 4.11
CA LEU A 221 -20.37 -6.43 3.03
C LEU A 221 -19.11 -7.15 2.55
N ALA A 222 -17.97 -6.43 2.47
CA ALA A 222 -16.72 -7.02 2.06
C ALA A 222 -16.18 -8.02 3.10
N VAL A 223 -16.23 -7.68 4.39
CA VAL A 223 -15.82 -8.58 5.49
C VAL A 223 -16.74 -9.81 5.56
N GLU A 224 -18.04 -9.64 5.37
CA GLU A 224 -19.01 -10.73 5.30
C GLU A 224 -18.75 -11.64 4.08
N ALA A 225 -18.33 -11.09 2.95
CA ALA A 225 -17.91 -11.86 1.77
C ALA A 225 -16.64 -12.68 2.00
N GLY A 226 -15.90 -12.42 3.09
CA GLY A 226 -14.74 -13.20 3.50
C GLY A 226 -13.40 -12.69 2.96
N ILE A 227 -13.26 -11.38 2.74
CA ILE A 227 -11.96 -10.79 2.35
C ILE A 227 -10.89 -11.07 3.41
N ASP A 228 -9.65 -11.19 2.96
CA ASP A 228 -8.50 -11.47 3.81
C ASP A 228 -7.90 -10.18 4.40
N LEU A 229 -8.03 -9.05 3.68
CA LEU A 229 -7.38 -7.80 4.02
C LEU A 229 -8.23 -6.60 3.62
N ILE A 230 -8.31 -5.63 4.53
CA ILE A 230 -8.92 -4.32 4.29
C ILE A 230 -7.80 -3.34 4.01
N GLN A 231 -7.85 -2.70 2.85
CA GLN A 231 -6.93 -1.59 2.53
C GLN A 231 -7.37 -0.32 3.25
N HIS A 232 -6.40 0.43 3.78
CA HIS A 232 -6.59 1.72 4.48
C HIS A 232 -7.88 1.76 5.34
N PRO A 233 -8.01 0.82 6.32
CA PRO A 233 -9.23 0.67 7.11
C PRO A 233 -9.61 1.94 7.89
N GLU A 234 -8.66 2.81 8.19
CA GLU A 234 -8.90 4.07 8.89
C GLU A 234 -9.75 5.06 8.08
N ILE A 235 -9.77 4.94 6.72
CA ILE A 235 -10.55 5.83 5.86
C ILE A 235 -12.03 5.43 5.88
N LEU A 236 -12.73 5.84 6.89
CA LEU A 236 -14.18 5.85 6.89
C LEU A 236 -14.70 7.27 7.04
N SER A 237 -15.84 7.56 6.41
CA SER A 237 -16.51 8.85 6.53
C SER A 237 -17.07 9.15 7.93
N ARG A 238 -16.98 8.19 8.83
CA ARG A 238 -17.50 8.23 10.22
C ARG A 238 -16.64 7.39 11.13
N ASP A 239 -16.83 7.56 12.45
CA ASP A 239 -16.25 6.66 13.44
C ASP A 239 -16.76 5.22 13.24
N TYR A 240 -15.88 4.25 13.44
CA TYR A 240 -16.23 2.83 13.32
C TYR A 240 -17.40 2.45 14.25
N PRO A 241 -18.42 1.75 13.76
CA PRO A 241 -19.35 1.05 14.63
C PRO A 241 -18.66 -0.09 15.39
N ASP A 242 -18.99 -0.28 16.67
CA ASP A 242 -18.34 -1.32 17.50
C ASP A 242 -18.60 -2.73 16.98
N ASP A 243 -19.78 -2.97 16.46
CA ASP A 243 -20.16 -4.27 15.85
C ASP A 243 -19.38 -4.56 14.57
N LEU A 244 -19.00 -3.53 13.79
CA LEU A 244 -18.13 -3.72 12.63
C LEU A 244 -16.70 -4.07 13.04
N ILE A 245 -16.15 -3.44 14.09
CA ILE A 245 -14.86 -3.84 14.66
C ILE A 245 -14.92 -5.30 15.13
N ALA A 246 -15.97 -5.68 15.87
CA ALA A 246 -16.17 -7.05 16.34
C ALA A 246 -16.24 -8.05 15.16
N LEU A 247 -16.91 -7.68 14.08
CA LEU A 247 -16.99 -8.51 12.87
C LEU A 247 -15.60 -8.71 12.24
N ILE A 248 -14.82 -7.64 12.04
CA ILE A 248 -13.45 -7.69 11.50
C ILE A 248 -12.58 -8.65 12.34
N LEU A 249 -12.62 -8.50 13.67
CA LEU A 249 -11.86 -9.34 14.58
C LEU A 249 -12.30 -10.80 14.53
N SER A 250 -13.61 -11.06 14.50
CA SER A 250 -14.16 -12.42 14.45
C SER A 250 -13.78 -13.18 13.17
N LYS A 251 -13.62 -12.46 12.06
CA LYS A 251 -13.18 -13.03 10.78
C LYS A 251 -11.65 -13.13 10.68
N GLY A 252 -10.92 -12.48 11.58
CA GLY A 252 -9.45 -12.42 11.54
C GLY A 252 -8.92 -11.67 10.32
N THR A 253 -9.72 -10.76 9.75
CA THR A 253 -9.36 -9.95 8.59
C THR A 253 -8.22 -9.00 8.94
N LEU A 254 -7.20 -8.91 8.08
CA LEU A 254 -6.06 -8.02 8.25
C LEU A 254 -6.43 -6.57 7.99
N CYS A 255 -5.83 -5.65 8.74
CA CYS A 255 -5.98 -4.21 8.60
C CYS A 255 -4.70 -3.59 8.00
N ALA A 256 -4.69 -3.31 6.70
CA ALA A 256 -3.57 -2.67 6.01
C ALA A 256 -3.64 -1.14 6.19
N MET A 257 -2.97 -0.62 7.21
CA MET A 257 -3.16 0.74 7.72
C MET A 257 -2.15 1.73 7.17
N ARG A 258 -2.61 2.91 6.73
CA ARG A 258 -1.77 4.04 6.30
C ARG A 258 -1.36 4.91 7.50
N SER A 259 -0.69 4.33 8.48
CA SER A 259 -0.27 5.06 9.68
C SER A 259 0.63 6.26 9.37
N ASN A 260 1.42 6.23 8.27
CA ASN A 260 2.18 7.37 7.75
C ASN A 260 1.33 8.61 7.42
N MET A 261 0.03 8.45 7.16
CA MET A 261 -0.86 9.54 6.76
C MET A 261 -1.62 10.18 7.92
N VAL A 262 -1.73 9.48 9.06
CA VAL A 262 -2.52 9.93 10.22
C VAL A 262 -1.65 10.25 11.45
N THR A 263 -0.33 10.26 11.29
CA THR A 263 0.65 10.51 12.38
C THR A 263 1.72 11.51 11.98
N GLY A 264 2.61 11.86 12.90
CA GLY A 264 3.80 12.66 12.66
C GLY A 264 3.54 14.02 12.03
N ALA A 265 4.46 14.45 11.17
CA ALA A 265 4.42 15.76 10.53
C ALA A 265 3.21 15.96 9.59
N VAL A 266 2.68 14.90 8.99
CA VAL A 266 1.48 14.97 8.14
C VAL A 266 0.29 15.41 8.95
N ARG A 267 0.08 14.76 10.12
CA ARG A 267 -1.01 15.14 11.02
C ARG A 267 -0.90 16.60 11.44
N GLN A 268 0.29 17.09 11.79
CA GLN A 268 0.48 18.48 12.16
C GLN A 268 0.11 19.44 11.02
N LYS A 269 0.50 19.11 9.80
CA LYS A 269 0.11 19.89 8.60
C LYS A 269 -1.41 19.86 8.38
N GLN A 270 -2.07 18.73 8.58
CA GLN A 270 -3.53 18.60 8.44
C GLN A 270 -4.26 19.47 9.49
N ILE A 271 -3.83 19.42 10.75
CA ILE A 271 -4.36 20.25 11.83
C ILE A 271 -4.21 21.75 11.49
N ALA A 272 -3.01 22.17 11.04
CA ALA A 272 -2.76 23.56 10.66
C ALA A 272 -3.62 24.01 9.48
N ARG A 273 -3.77 23.17 8.44
CA ARG A 273 -4.64 23.45 7.29
C ARG A 273 -6.10 23.59 7.70
N ARG A 274 -6.57 22.73 8.60
CA ARG A 274 -7.93 22.81 9.17
C ARG A 274 -8.16 24.13 9.91
N ALA A 275 -7.25 24.47 10.81
CA ALA A 275 -7.34 25.71 11.58
C ALA A 275 -7.40 26.94 10.64
N LYS A 276 -6.55 26.96 9.59
CA LYS A 276 -6.58 27.99 8.57
C LYS A 276 -7.91 28.02 7.81
N ALA A 277 -8.41 26.87 7.34
CA ALA A 277 -9.67 26.81 6.59
C ALA A 277 -10.86 27.29 7.43
N VAL A 278 -10.91 26.96 8.71
CA VAL A 278 -11.94 27.45 9.64
C VAL A 278 -11.85 28.97 9.82
N ALA A 279 -10.63 29.50 9.97
CA ALA A 279 -10.41 30.95 10.08
C ALA A 279 -10.80 31.71 8.80
N ASP A 280 -10.43 31.17 7.63
CA ASP A 280 -10.77 31.76 6.31
C ASP A 280 -12.29 31.79 6.11
N ILE A 281 -13.01 30.71 6.46
CA ILE A 281 -14.48 30.65 6.38
C ILE A 281 -15.15 31.66 7.31
N ALA A 282 -14.62 31.82 8.53
CA ALA A 282 -15.16 32.78 9.50
C ALA A 282 -15.05 34.24 9.01
N GLN A 283 -14.10 34.52 8.13
CA GLN A 283 -13.87 35.84 7.55
C GLN A 283 -14.64 36.08 6.24
N MET A 284 -15.23 35.05 5.65
CA MET A 284 -16.00 35.17 4.40
C MET A 284 -17.31 35.92 4.63
N PRO A 285 -17.68 36.85 3.73
CA PRO A 285 -19.01 37.51 3.80
C PRO A 285 -20.14 36.47 3.77
N PRO A 286 -21.19 36.66 4.59
CA PRO A 286 -22.31 35.70 4.68
C PRO A 286 -22.96 35.38 3.31
N ALA A 287 -22.96 36.35 2.40
CA ALA A 287 -23.52 36.18 1.04
C ALA A 287 -22.71 35.25 0.14
N LEU A 288 -21.43 35.02 0.44
CA LEU A 288 -20.52 34.14 -0.32
C LEU A 288 -20.43 32.73 0.25
N THR A 289 -20.98 32.49 1.43
CA THR A 289 -20.97 31.20 2.08
C THR A 289 -22.31 30.49 1.94
N SER A 290 -22.47 29.68 0.89
CA SER A 290 -23.58 28.73 0.92
C SER A 290 -23.42 27.76 2.08
N THR A 291 -24.52 27.35 2.69
CA THR A 291 -24.55 26.33 3.75
C THR A 291 -23.78 25.06 3.31
N GLU A 292 -23.83 24.74 2.02
CA GLU A 292 -23.12 23.60 1.42
C GLU A 292 -21.60 23.79 1.40
N LEU A 293 -21.08 25.00 1.08
CA LEU A 293 -19.63 25.27 1.11
C LEU A 293 -19.09 25.19 2.55
N ARG A 294 -19.83 25.72 3.54
CA ARG A 294 -19.48 25.59 4.94
C ARG A 294 -19.48 24.13 5.40
N ARG A 295 -20.50 23.37 4.99
CA ARG A 295 -20.59 21.95 5.31
C ARG A 295 -19.44 21.15 4.70
N ARG A 296 -19.10 21.36 3.43
CA ARG A 296 -17.98 20.68 2.75
C ARG A 296 -16.62 21.03 3.37
N ALA A 297 -16.44 22.31 3.77
CA ALA A 297 -15.21 22.72 4.42
C ALA A 297 -15.08 22.13 5.83
N ALA A 298 -16.18 22.07 6.58
CA ALA A 298 -16.23 21.40 7.89
C ALA A 298 -15.97 19.89 7.75
N MET A 299 -16.62 19.22 6.79
CA MET A 299 -16.41 17.78 6.54
C MET A 299 -14.95 17.45 6.20
N ARG A 300 -14.31 18.22 5.31
CA ARG A 300 -12.88 18.03 4.97
C ARG A 300 -11.94 18.25 6.17
N GLY A 301 -12.36 19.03 7.14
CA GLY A 301 -11.59 19.25 8.37
C GLY A 301 -11.73 18.10 9.38
N ASP A 302 -12.86 17.42 9.38
CA ASP A 302 -13.13 16.32 10.31
C ASP A 302 -12.57 14.98 9.82
N ASP A 303 -12.38 14.78 8.51
CA ASP A 303 -11.93 13.52 7.92
C ASP A 303 -10.61 13.02 8.56
N ALA A 304 -9.59 13.88 8.67
CA ALA A 304 -8.31 13.50 9.25
C ALA A 304 -8.38 13.12 10.74
N GLU A 305 -9.29 13.75 11.49
CA GLU A 305 -9.51 13.42 12.91
C GLU A 305 -10.30 12.10 13.04
N ILE A 306 -11.26 11.87 12.15
CA ILE A 306 -12.00 10.61 12.09
C ILE A 306 -11.05 9.46 11.71
N GLU A 307 -10.23 9.64 10.67
CA GLU A 307 -9.24 8.64 10.26
C GLU A 307 -8.28 8.29 11.40
N ARG A 308 -7.79 9.30 12.12
CA ARG A 308 -6.91 9.08 13.27
C ARG A 308 -7.60 8.29 14.38
N ARG A 309 -8.83 8.69 14.78
CA ARG A 309 -9.60 7.97 15.81
C ARG A 309 -9.92 6.55 15.39
N ASN A 310 -10.24 6.32 14.11
CA ASN A 310 -10.50 5.00 13.57
C ASN A 310 -9.25 4.11 13.64
N ALA A 311 -8.08 4.65 13.28
CA ALA A 311 -6.82 3.95 13.41
C ALA A 311 -6.53 3.55 14.87
N GLU A 312 -6.67 4.50 15.82
CA GLU A 312 -6.48 4.26 17.26
C GLU A 312 -7.44 3.19 17.78
N ARG A 313 -8.73 3.24 17.38
CA ARG A 313 -9.74 2.24 17.79
C ARG A 313 -9.42 0.85 17.28
N LEU A 314 -9.00 0.70 16.02
CA LEU A 314 -8.62 -0.58 15.44
C LEU A 314 -7.37 -1.15 16.13
N VAL A 315 -6.37 -0.32 16.41
CA VAL A 315 -5.17 -0.72 17.17
C VAL A 315 -5.54 -1.16 18.58
N ALA A 316 -6.32 -0.34 19.31
CA ALA A 316 -6.75 -0.66 20.67
C ALA A 316 -7.62 -1.92 20.76
N ALA A 317 -8.43 -2.20 19.73
CA ALA A 317 -9.23 -3.41 19.64
C ALA A 317 -8.41 -4.67 19.29
N GLY A 318 -7.12 -4.53 18.96
CA GLY A 318 -6.26 -5.66 18.62
C GLY A 318 -6.44 -6.18 17.19
N CYS A 319 -6.89 -5.33 16.24
CA CYS A 319 -6.90 -5.71 14.83
C CYS A 319 -5.49 -6.16 14.40
N PRO A 320 -5.35 -7.26 13.64
CA PRO A 320 -4.06 -7.68 13.12
C PRO A 320 -3.59 -6.71 12.02
N VAL A 321 -2.89 -5.65 12.43
CA VAL A 321 -2.44 -4.57 11.55
C VAL A 321 -1.21 -5.00 10.74
N THR A 322 -1.15 -4.59 9.48
CA THR A 322 0.06 -4.51 8.65
C THR A 322 0.25 -3.09 8.13
N ILE A 323 1.48 -2.67 7.85
CA ILE A 323 1.71 -1.37 7.21
C ILE A 323 1.28 -1.40 5.75
N ALA A 324 0.73 -0.29 5.29
CA ALA A 324 0.29 -0.08 3.93
C ALA A 324 0.35 1.42 3.64
N THR A 325 1.40 1.85 2.96
CA THR A 325 1.65 3.30 2.80
C THR A 325 0.70 3.96 1.84
N ASP A 326 0.12 3.21 0.92
CA ASP A 326 -0.68 3.73 -0.18
C ASP A 326 0.13 4.71 -1.06
N ASN A 327 1.45 4.50 -1.10
CA ASN A 327 2.39 5.35 -1.83
C ASN A 327 2.25 5.13 -3.33
N TYR A 328 2.33 6.24 -4.05
CA TYR A 328 2.29 6.28 -5.51
C TYR A 328 3.42 7.18 -6.02
N LEU A 329 3.67 7.20 -7.33
CA LEU A 329 4.75 8.01 -7.93
C LEU A 329 4.55 9.53 -7.76
N GLY A 330 3.34 9.99 -7.48
CA GLY A 330 3.03 11.40 -7.36
C GLY A 330 2.86 12.06 -8.73
N ASP A 331 3.06 13.39 -8.79
CA ASP A 331 3.01 14.14 -10.04
C ASP A 331 4.15 13.73 -10.97
N ALA A 332 3.91 13.86 -12.29
CA ALA A 332 4.97 13.66 -13.26
C ALA A 332 6.19 14.51 -12.89
N PRO A 333 7.40 13.95 -12.94
CA PRO A 333 8.59 14.59 -12.40
C PRO A 333 8.85 16.00 -12.92
N GLU A 334 8.65 16.25 -14.23
CA GLU A 334 8.88 17.56 -14.85
C GLU A 334 7.90 18.66 -14.43
N PHE A 335 6.79 18.29 -13.79
CA PHE A 335 5.81 19.25 -13.27
C PHE A 335 5.89 19.42 -11.76
N ARG A 336 6.82 18.74 -11.12
CA ARG A 336 6.98 18.81 -9.67
C ARG A 336 7.67 20.12 -9.29
N ARG A 337 6.90 21.07 -8.77
CA ARG A 337 7.41 22.36 -8.26
C ARG A 337 8.04 22.28 -6.88
N SER A 338 7.82 21.19 -6.17
CA SER A 338 8.36 20.94 -4.84
C SER A 338 8.69 19.45 -4.69
N PRO A 339 9.65 19.09 -3.84
CA PRO A 339 9.88 17.70 -3.49
C PRO A 339 8.58 17.02 -3.03
N LYS A 340 8.42 15.74 -3.36
CA LYS A 340 7.37 14.92 -2.82
C LYS A 340 7.50 14.89 -1.30
N SER A 341 6.38 14.89 -0.60
CA SER A 341 6.43 14.85 0.87
C SER A 341 6.94 13.47 1.35
N PRO A 342 7.74 13.43 2.43
CA PRO A 342 8.40 12.19 2.88
C PRO A 342 7.45 11.02 3.08
N GLU A 343 6.25 11.27 3.58
CA GLU A 343 5.22 10.26 3.81
C GLU A 343 4.75 9.57 2.52
N GLN A 344 5.00 10.19 1.37
CA GLN A 344 4.63 9.67 0.05
C GLN A 344 5.84 9.08 -0.70
N GLU A 345 7.05 9.22 -0.18
CA GLU A 345 8.25 8.67 -0.81
C GLU A 345 8.34 7.14 -0.61
N PRO A 346 8.66 6.37 -1.67
CA PRO A 346 8.90 4.93 -1.53
C PRO A 346 9.99 4.63 -0.51
N GLY A 347 9.73 3.72 0.39
CA GLY A 347 10.63 3.34 1.49
C GLY A 347 10.55 4.30 2.69
N GLU A 348 10.70 5.59 2.49
CA GLU A 348 10.57 6.58 3.59
C GLU A 348 9.18 6.55 4.20
N GLY A 349 8.13 6.51 3.36
CA GLY A 349 6.75 6.36 3.83
C GLY A 349 6.54 5.08 4.62
N SER A 350 7.21 3.98 4.26
CA SER A 350 7.10 2.71 4.99
C SER A 350 7.75 2.79 6.37
N LEU A 351 8.90 3.46 6.50
CA LEU A 351 9.51 3.71 7.80
C LEU A 351 8.62 4.60 8.69
N LEU A 352 8.09 5.69 8.11
CA LEU A 352 7.12 6.56 8.80
C LEU A 352 5.85 5.80 9.19
N ALA A 353 5.40 4.82 8.40
CA ALA A 353 4.26 3.99 8.76
C ALA A 353 4.56 3.11 9.99
N ILE A 354 5.75 2.53 10.08
CA ILE A 354 6.16 1.74 11.27
C ILE A 354 6.23 2.63 12.51
N GLU A 355 6.86 3.80 12.40
CA GLU A 355 6.94 4.81 13.48
C GLU A 355 5.54 5.27 13.90
N GLY A 356 4.67 5.51 12.90
CA GLY A 356 3.29 5.93 13.11
C GLY A 356 2.44 4.91 13.88
N LEU A 357 2.69 3.60 13.72
CA LEU A 357 2.00 2.58 14.52
C LEU A 357 2.32 2.70 16.02
N VAL A 358 3.55 3.10 16.36
CA VAL A 358 3.91 3.34 17.77
C VAL A 358 3.21 4.60 18.29
N GLU A 359 3.11 5.66 17.49
CA GLU A 359 2.34 6.86 17.84
C GLU A 359 0.84 6.56 18.01
N LEU A 360 0.32 5.53 17.30
CA LEU A 360 -1.07 5.06 17.44
C LEU A 360 -1.29 4.13 18.65
N GLY A 361 -0.25 3.86 19.46
CA GLY A 361 -0.34 3.11 20.71
C GLY A 361 0.21 1.69 20.67
N MET A 362 0.82 1.25 19.58
CA MET A 362 1.53 -0.03 19.55
C MET A 362 2.87 0.07 20.27
N THR A 363 3.32 -1.04 20.85
CA THR A 363 4.72 -1.16 21.28
C THR A 363 5.65 -1.26 20.05
N PRO A 364 6.95 -0.90 20.15
CA PRO A 364 7.90 -1.08 19.05
C PRO A 364 7.93 -2.50 18.48
N MET A 365 7.82 -3.53 19.32
CA MET A 365 7.74 -4.93 18.89
C MET A 365 6.47 -5.18 18.05
N GLN A 366 5.32 -4.67 18.46
CA GLN A 366 4.06 -4.83 17.72
C GLN A 366 4.13 -4.13 16.35
N ALA A 367 4.73 -2.94 16.28
CA ALA A 367 4.92 -2.21 15.01
C ALA A 367 5.87 -2.97 14.05
N ILE A 368 6.96 -3.55 14.57
CA ILE A 368 7.87 -4.40 13.79
C ILE A 368 7.13 -5.67 13.30
N VAL A 369 6.32 -6.31 14.15
CA VAL A 369 5.52 -7.48 13.77
C VAL A 369 4.49 -7.10 12.69
N ALA A 370 3.89 -5.92 12.76
CA ALA A 370 2.99 -5.41 11.73
C ALA A 370 3.71 -5.26 10.38
N ALA A 371 4.93 -4.74 10.37
CA ALA A 371 5.73 -4.53 9.17
C ALA A 371 6.45 -5.79 8.65
N THR A 372 6.41 -6.91 9.36
CA THR A 372 7.14 -8.13 9.01
C THR A 372 6.21 -9.35 8.95
N ARG A 373 5.90 -9.99 10.07
CA ARG A 373 5.08 -11.20 10.15
C ARG A 373 3.66 -10.98 9.59
N ASN A 374 3.00 -9.88 9.98
CA ASN A 374 1.66 -9.59 9.49
C ASN A 374 1.68 -9.20 8.01
N GLY A 375 2.71 -8.47 7.55
CA GLY A 375 2.94 -8.21 6.13
C GLY A 375 3.14 -9.50 5.32
N ALA A 376 3.88 -10.47 5.87
CA ALA A 376 4.05 -11.78 5.24
C ALA A 376 2.72 -12.59 5.20
N ARG A 377 1.88 -12.46 6.23
CA ARG A 377 0.53 -13.01 6.22
C ARG A 377 -0.33 -12.33 5.15
N ALA A 378 -0.29 -11.00 5.04
CA ALA A 378 -0.98 -10.23 4.01
C ALA A 378 -0.49 -10.60 2.59
N ALA A 379 0.78 -10.96 2.45
CA ALA A 379 1.35 -11.45 1.20
C ALA A 379 1.01 -12.93 0.88
N GLY A 380 0.32 -13.65 1.77
CA GLY A 380 0.11 -15.09 1.62
C GLY A 380 1.40 -15.91 1.70
N ARG A 381 2.48 -15.35 2.27
CA ARG A 381 3.84 -15.91 2.26
C ARG A 381 4.43 -16.12 3.66
N LEU A 382 3.57 -16.26 4.69
CA LEU A 382 4.03 -16.41 6.06
C LEU A 382 4.95 -17.63 6.26
N GLN A 383 4.78 -18.70 5.49
CA GLN A 383 5.66 -19.87 5.53
C GLN A 383 7.07 -19.58 5.03
N ASP A 384 7.24 -18.57 4.16
CA ASP A 384 8.53 -18.21 3.54
C ASP A 384 9.18 -16.95 4.12
N LEU A 385 8.39 -16.00 4.62
CA LEU A 385 8.80 -14.63 4.94
C LEU A 385 8.36 -14.19 6.34
N GLY A 386 8.82 -13.03 6.77
CA GLY A 386 8.26 -12.24 7.87
C GLY A 386 8.76 -12.57 9.27
N THR A 387 9.54 -13.63 9.43
CA THR A 387 10.20 -13.98 10.71
C THR A 387 11.59 -14.53 10.47
N VAL A 388 12.45 -14.47 11.49
CA VAL A 388 13.79 -15.08 11.45
C VAL A 388 13.66 -16.49 12.03
N GLU A 389 13.38 -17.48 11.14
CA GLU A 389 13.18 -18.89 11.50
C GLU A 389 13.83 -19.80 10.46
N PRO A 390 14.32 -21.02 10.87
CA PRO A 390 14.87 -21.98 9.91
C PRO A 390 13.85 -22.33 8.80
N GLY A 391 14.34 -22.46 7.58
CA GLY A 391 13.56 -22.76 6.38
C GLY A 391 13.02 -21.53 5.63
N LYS A 392 12.95 -20.36 6.27
CA LYS A 392 12.46 -19.12 5.63
C LYS A 392 13.54 -18.48 4.75
N ILE A 393 13.10 -17.71 3.77
CA ILE A 393 13.96 -16.92 2.91
C ILE A 393 14.74 -15.93 3.78
N ALA A 394 16.02 -15.81 3.54
CA ALA A 394 16.93 -14.96 4.31
C ALA A 394 16.88 -13.51 3.81
N ASP A 395 15.69 -12.89 3.88
CA ASP A 395 15.49 -11.45 3.73
C ASP A 395 15.69 -10.83 5.12
N LEU A 396 16.86 -10.26 5.38
CA LEU A 396 17.31 -9.91 6.72
C LEU A 396 17.85 -8.48 6.77
N LEU A 397 17.48 -7.76 7.83
CA LEU A 397 18.00 -6.44 8.17
C LEU A 397 18.94 -6.55 9.38
N LEU A 398 20.11 -5.96 9.30
CA LEU A 398 21.02 -5.82 10.43
C LEU A 398 21.11 -4.34 10.80
N LEU A 399 20.48 -3.96 11.91
CA LEU A 399 20.42 -2.59 12.41
C LEU A 399 21.59 -2.31 13.37
N ASP A 400 22.11 -1.08 13.35
CA ASP A 400 23.20 -0.62 14.20
C ASP A 400 22.75 -0.11 15.58
N ALA A 401 21.41 -0.03 15.83
CA ALA A 401 20.85 0.39 17.11
C ALA A 401 19.55 -0.38 17.43
N ASP A 402 19.17 -0.41 18.72
CA ASP A 402 18.04 -1.18 19.22
C ASP A 402 16.69 -0.56 18.85
N PRO A 403 15.90 -1.18 17.93
CA PRO A 403 14.60 -0.67 17.54
C PRO A 403 13.52 -0.88 18.62
N LEU A 404 13.76 -1.69 19.64
CA LEU A 404 12.85 -1.88 20.76
C LEU A 404 13.03 -0.80 21.83
N ALA A 405 14.22 -0.24 21.95
CA ALA A 405 14.48 0.91 22.82
C ALA A 405 13.94 2.22 22.21
N ASP A 406 14.08 2.37 20.90
CA ASP A 406 13.54 3.50 20.13
C ASP A 406 13.20 3.02 18.72
N ILE A 407 11.92 3.12 18.33
CA ILE A 407 11.47 2.66 17.02
C ILE A 407 12.16 3.38 15.86
N HIS A 408 12.61 4.63 16.03
CA HIS A 408 13.35 5.36 14.99
C HIS A 408 14.69 4.70 14.63
N ASN A 409 15.20 3.77 15.46
CA ASN A 409 16.39 2.99 15.15
C ASN A 409 16.21 2.00 13.99
N ILE A 410 14.98 1.76 13.50
CA ILE A 410 14.75 1.04 12.23
C ILE A 410 15.44 1.72 11.04
N ARG A 411 15.74 3.02 11.14
CA ARG A 411 16.48 3.82 10.14
C ARG A 411 17.99 3.57 10.16
N ARG A 412 18.48 2.90 11.19
CA ARG A 412 19.92 2.61 11.36
C ARG A 412 20.31 1.29 10.68
N LEU A 413 19.87 1.15 9.41
CA LEU A 413 20.15 -0.03 8.60
C LEU A 413 21.63 -0.07 8.22
N GLY A 414 22.38 -0.98 8.82
CA GLY A 414 23.79 -1.20 8.54
C GLY A 414 24.03 -2.18 7.39
N ARG A 415 23.20 -3.25 7.30
CA ARG A 415 23.28 -4.24 6.22
C ARG A 415 21.88 -4.76 5.84
N LEU A 416 21.76 -5.11 4.59
CA LEU A 416 20.55 -5.72 4.01
C LEU A 416 20.92 -6.99 3.26
N LEU A 417 20.22 -8.09 3.54
CA LEU A 417 20.30 -9.32 2.77
C LEU A 417 18.93 -9.60 2.12
N VAL A 418 18.94 -9.98 0.86
CA VAL A 418 17.79 -10.49 0.12
C VAL A 418 18.11 -11.89 -0.36
N ALA A 419 17.28 -12.86 0.00
CA ALA A 419 17.55 -14.28 -0.26
C ALA A 419 19.00 -14.67 0.08
N GLY A 420 19.51 -14.16 1.22
CA GLY A 420 20.84 -14.44 1.72
C GLY A 420 21.98 -13.71 1.01
N GLN A 421 21.72 -12.95 -0.04
CA GLN A 421 22.71 -12.15 -0.75
C GLN A 421 22.74 -10.73 -0.17
N GLU A 422 23.91 -10.22 0.15
CA GLU A 422 24.09 -8.85 0.63
C GLU A 422 23.85 -7.85 -0.49
N VAL A 423 23.01 -6.87 -0.25
CA VAL A 423 22.68 -5.79 -1.19
C VAL A 423 23.61 -4.60 -0.93
N ASP A 424 24.23 -4.09 -1.98
CA ASP A 424 24.95 -2.81 -1.92
C ASP A 424 23.92 -1.66 -1.93
N LEU A 425 23.69 -1.08 -0.76
CA LEU A 425 22.74 0.02 -0.59
C LEU A 425 23.16 1.30 -1.33
N GLN A 426 24.46 1.47 -1.62
CA GLN A 426 24.96 2.64 -2.35
C GLN A 426 24.71 2.52 -3.86
N ALA A 427 24.62 1.31 -4.38
CA ALA A 427 24.28 1.05 -5.77
C ALA A 427 22.79 1.24 -6.10
N LEU A 428 21.92 1.34 -5.07
CA LEU A 428 20.50 1.58 -5.25
C LEU A 428 20.22 3.08 -5.48
N PRO A 429 19.17 3.47 -6.26
CA PRO A 429 18.83 4.85 -6.55
C PRO A 429 18.65 5.69 -5.28
N GLN A 430 19.34 6.82 -5.22
CA GLN A 430 19.23 7.80 -4.13
C GLN A 430 18.33 8.96 -4.48
N THR A 431 18.17 9.23 -5.78
CA THR A 431 17.33 10.29 -6.35
C THR A 431 16.33 9.66 -7.30
N HIS A 432 15.31 10.40 -7.66
CA HIS A 432 14.35 9.95 -8.67
C HIS A 432 14.99 9.86 -10.05
N LEU A 433 14.60 8.84 -10.83
CA LEU A 433 15.04 8.62 -12.21
C LEU A 433 14.75 9.84 -13.09
N PHE A 434 13.60 10.47 -12.88
CA PHE A 434 13.20 11.69 -13.59
C PHE A 434 13.32 12.88 -12.63
N VAL A 435 14.50 13.46 -12.57
CA VAL A 435 14.73 14.74 -11.90
C VAL A 435 14.72 15.85 -12.95
N VAL A 436 13.92 16.87 -12.72
CA VAL A 436 13.97 18.10 -13.52
C VAL A 436 14.78 19.13 -12.76
N ASP A 437 15.94 19.46 -13.27
CA ASP A 437 16.85 20.45 -12.66
C ASP A 437 16.39 21.90 -12.81
N GLN A 438 15.27 22.14 -13.52
CA GLN A 438 14.75 23.49 -13.72
C GLN A 438 13.25 23.58 -13.39
N PRO A 439 12.84 24.61 -12.63
CA PRO A 439 11.42 24.92 -12.51
C PRO A 439 10.86 25.29 -13.89
N MET A 440 9.76 24.66 -14.28
CA MET A 440 9.02 25.07 -15.47
C MET A 440 8.54 26.53 -15.29
N PRO A 441 8.55 27.35 -16.34
CA PRO A 441 8.15 28.75 -16.30
C PRO A 441 6.69 28.94 -15.87
#